data_2186d742e5efe22a21a6275abcba3095
#
_entry.id   2186d742e5efe22a21a6275abcba3095
#
_cell.length_a   1.000
_cell.length_b   1.000
_cell.length_c   1.000
_cell.angle_alpha   90.00
_cell.angle_beta   90.00
_cell.angle_gamma   90.00
#
_symmetry.space_group_name_H-M   'P 1'
#
loop_
_entity.id
_entity.type
_entity.pdbx_description
1 polymer ?
#
loop_
_entity_poly.entity_id
_entity_poly.type
_entity_poly.pdbx_seq_one_letter_code
_entity_poly.pdbx_strand_id
1 'polypeptide(L)'
;MGFLDKMKSVGSAMTGGSARVSIEYNHQPLKPGDPLQVKVTVVSMGKEVKSSGVFVDIFAAEKGQVKCNHCNQMVNINHETIKSAIPVGPAMVLQPNETKVFEATINLPMGQPTYNGQIQHTWQIRGRLEAFGNDPDSGFQNLEVR
;
A
#
# COMPACT_ATOMS: atom_id res chain seq x y z
N MET A 1 9.18 15.96 18.43
CA MET A 1 8.02 15.34 17.81
C MET A 1 8.44 14.83 16.48
N GLY A 2 8.43 13.61 16.40
CA GLY A 2 8.94 13.02 15.21
C GLY A 2 7.85 12.52 14.29
N PHE A 3 8.32 11.87 13.32
CA PHE A 3 7.59 11.10 12.35
C PHE A 3 6.51 10.21 13.00
N LEU A 4 6.83 9.54 14.12
CA LEU A 4 5.90 8.60 14.76
C LEU A 4 4.61 9.25 15.27
N ASP A 5 4.67 10.52 15.66
CA ASP A 5 3.49 11.20 16.17
C ASP A 5 2.46 11.52 15.09
N LYS A 6 2.90 11.47 13.84
CA LYS A 6 2.05 11.71 12.67
C LYS A 6 1.65 10.42 11.96
N MET A 7 2.14 9.29 12.45
CA MET A 7 1.87 8.00 11.83
C MET A 7 0.59 7.40 12.38
N LYS A 8 -0.09 6.70 11.52
CA LYS A 8 -1.23 5.90 11.90
C LYS A 8 -0.92 4.44 11.57
N SER A 9 -1.03 3.60 12.58
CA SER A 9 -0.93 2.17 12.35
C SER A 9 -2.15 1.69 11.58
N VAL A 10 -1.94 0.92 10.57
CA VAL A 10 -2.98 0.51 9.64
C VAL A 10 -3.32 -0.95 9.80
N GLY A 11 -2.94 -1.53 10.88
CA GLY A 11 -3.22 -2.92 11.15
C GLY A 11 -2.27 -3.87 10.45
N SER A 12 -2.46 -5.12 10.70
CA SER A 12 -1.64 -6.18 10.13
C SER A 12 -2.51 -7.33 9.69
N ALA A 13 -2.16 -7.94 8.56
CA ALA A 13 -2.78 -9.14 8.09
C ALA A 13 -1.77 -10.27 8.11
N MET A 14 -2.22 -11.47 8.45
CA MET A 14 -1.41 -12.67 8.35
C MET A 14 -1.81 -13.42 7.10
N THR A 15 -0.97 -13.34 6.09
CA THR A 15 -1.16 -14.11 4.87
C THR A 15 -0.04 -15.13 4.78
N GLY A 16 -0.38 -16.39 4.64
CA GLY A 16 0.57 -17.47 4.47
C GLY A 16 1.25 -17.99 5.73
N GLY A 17 1.04 -17.42 6.88
CA GLY A 17 1.44 -17.96 8.17
C GLY A 17 2.93 -17.92 8.51
N SER A 18 3.80 -17.42 7.61
CA SER A 18 5.25 -17.37 7.86
C SER A 18 5.71 -16.08 8.50
N ALA A 19 5.04 -14.98 8.21
CA ALA A 19 5.38 -13.68 8.74
C ALA A 19 4.15 -12.79 8.85
N ARG A 20 4.26 -11.78 9.71
CA ARG A 20 3.25 -10.73 9.86
C ARG A 20 3.86 -9.42 9.37
N VAL A 21 3.12 -8.69 8.56
CA VAL A 21 3.54 -7.40 8.03
C VAL A 21 2.54 -6.34 8.48
N SER A 22 3.07 -5.19 8.92
CA SER A 22 2.26 -4.03 9.24
C SER A 22 2.87 -2.80 8.61
N ILE A 23 2.04 -1.78 8.36
CA ILE A 23 2.48 -0.52 7.79
C ILE A 23 1.92 0.64 8.58
N GLU A 24 2.75 1.66 8.77
CA GLU A 24 2.38 2.95 9.33
C GLU A 24 2.83 4.03 8.36
N TYR A 25 2.04 5.07 8.23
CA TYR A 25 2.33 6.18 7.32
C TYR A 25 1.71 7.49 7.82
N ASN A 26 2.12 8.61 7.20
CA ASN A 26 1.55 9.91 7.51
C ASN A 26 0.04 9.91 7.28
N HIS A 27 -0.70 10.36 8.28
CA HIS A 27 -2.14 10.43 8.18
C HIS A 27 -2.59 11.88 7.92
N GLN A 28 -2.30 12.37 6.74
CA GLN A 28 -2.75 13.69 6.28
C GLN A 28 -3.02 13.63 4.79
N PRO A 29 -3.88 14.52 4.28
CA PRO A 29 -4.18 14.53 2.86
C PRO A 29 -2.92 14.75 2.03
N LEU A 30 -2.80 14.02 0.95
CA LEU A 30 -1.66 14.02 0.05
C LEU A 30 -2.09 14.46 -1.34
N LYS A 31 -1.13 14.91 -2.13
CA LYS A 31 -1.32 15.16 -3.56
C LYS A 31 -0.52 14.15 -4.36
N PRO A 32 -0.91 13.86 -5.60
CA PRO A 32 -0.08 13.02 -6.47
C PRO A 32 1.35 13.61 -6.54
N GLY A 33 2.35 12.72 -6.42
CA GLY A 33 3.75 13.12 -6.40
C GLY A 33 4.30 13.53 -5.04
N ASP A 34 3.47 13.68 -4.02
CA ASP A 34 3.92 14.09 -2.69
C ASP A 34 4.79 13.02 -2.02
N PRO A 35 5.74 13.43 -1.18
CA PRO A 35 6.48 12.50 -0.36
C PRO A 35 5.57 11.92 0.74
N LEU A 36 5.71 10.63 0.97
CA LEU A 36 5.01 9.91 2.01
C LEU A 36 6.02 9.16 2.86
N GLN A 37 6.02 9.42 4.15
CA GLN A 37 6.84 8.68 5.08
C GLN A 37 6.12 7.40 5.47
N VAL A 38 6.81 6.28 5.34
CA VAL A 38 6.26 4.96 5.65
C VAL A 38 7.19 4.20 6.59
N LYS A 39 6.59 3.34 7.40
CA LYS A 39 7.29 2.42 8.27
C LYS A 39 6.65 1.05 8.11
N VAL A 40 7.43 0.10 7.64
CA VAL A 40 6.98 -1.28 7.47
C VAL A 40 7.66 -2.15 8.51
N THR A 41 6.87 -2.86 9.29
CA THR A 41 7.36 -3.79 10.32
C THR A 41 7.05 -5.21 9.87
N VAL A 42 8.07 -6.06 9.92
CA VAL A 42 7.97 -7.46 9.55
C VAL A 42 8.38 -8.32 10.74
N VAL A 43 7.54 -9.28 11.10
CA VAL A 43 7.80 -10.22 12.20
C VAL A 43 7.68 -11.63 11.68
N SER A 44 8.74 -12.42 11.81
CA SER A 44 8.68 -13.84 11.46
C SER A 44 7.93 -14.62 12.55
N MET A 45 7.14 -15.59 12.12
CA MET A 45 6.23 -16.34 13.01
C MET A 45 6.76 -17.74 13.26
N GLY A 46 7.81 -17.86 14.07
CA GLY A 46 8.33 -19.15 14.50
C GLY A 46 9.13 -19.93 13.46
N LYS A 47 9.38 -19.36 12.31
CA LYS A 47 10.16 -19.97 11.23
C LYS A 47 11.17 -19.00 10.66
N GLU A 48 12.24 -19.53 10.10
CA GLU A 48 13.13 -18.75 9.27
C GLU A 48 12.40 -18.38 7.96
N VAL A 49 12.50 -17.12 7.55
CA VAL A 49 11.87 -16.61 6.33
C VAL A 49 12.94 -16.00 5.44
N LYS A 50 13.06 -16.53 4.23
CA LYS A 50 13.93 -15.96 3.19
C LYS A 50 13.12 -15.01 2.34
N SER A 51 13.57 -13.77 2.26
CA SER A 51 12.88 -12.71 1.54
C SER A 51 13.76 -12.11 0.47
N SER A 52 13.19 -11.82 -0.68
CA SER A 52 13.85 -11.08 -1.75
C SER A 52 13.73 -9.56 -1.55
N GLY A 53 12.90 -9.09 -0.65
CA GLY A 53 12.79 -7.67 -0.33
C GLY A 53 11.50 -7.32 0.38
N VAL A 54 11.42 -6.06 0.80
CA VAL A 54 10.25 -5.46 1.41
C VAL A 54 9.79 -4.33 0.52
N PHE A 55 8.48 -4.26 0.26
CA PHE A 55 7.90 -3.32 -0.68
C PHE A 55 6.71 -2.59 -0.07
N VAL A 56 6.48 -1.39 -0.58
CA VAL A 56 5.22 -0.68 -0.39
C VAL A 56 4.50 -0.66 -1.73
N ASP A 57 3.32 -1.22 -1.76
CA ASP A 57 2.48 -1.24 -2.95
C ASP A 57 1.49 -0.07 -2.90
N ILE A 58 1.44 0.71 -3.97
CA ILE A 58 0.48 1.78 -4.17
C ILE A 58 -0.44 1.38 -5.31
N PHE A 59 -1.73 1.44 -5.04
CA PHE A 59 -2.76 1.04 -5.97
C PHE A 59 -3.75 2.17 -6.14
N ALA A 60 -4.13 2.46 -7.36
CA ALA A 60 -5.20 3.41 -7.62
C ALA A 60 -6.13 2.86 -8.69
N ALA A 61 -7.39 3.18 -8.57
CA ALA A 61 -8.42 2.73 -9.49
C ALA A 61 -9.48 3.79 -9.71
N GLU A 62 -10.10 3.77 -10.87
CA GLU A 62 -11.27 4.56 -11.22
C GLU A 62 -12.52 3.73 -11.06
N LYS A 63 -13.53 4.29 -10.41
CA LYS A 63 -14.85 3.67 -10.27
C LYS A 63 -15.92 4.71 -10.48
N GLY A 64 -16.97 4.34 -11.19
CA GLY A 64 -18.10 5.24 -11.38
C GLY A 64 -19.07 4.74 -12.42
N GLN A 65 -20.04 5.58 -12.71
CA GLN A 65 -21.01 5.35 -13.76
C GLN A 65 -21.11 6.60 -14.61
N VAL A 66 -21.10 6.41 -15.93
CA VAL A 66 -21.32 7.48 -16.88
C VAL A 66 -22.45 7.10 -17.81
N LYS A 67 -23.24 8.10 -18.21
CA LYS A 67 -24.32 7.90 -19.15
C LYS A 67 -23.75 7.95 -20.57
N CYS A 68 -24.04 6.92 -21.34
CA CYS A 68 -23.70 6.90 -22.75
C CYS A 68 -24.60 7.90 -23.51
N ASN A 69 -23.99 8.88 -24.17
CA ASN A 69 -24.73 9.88 -24.93
C ASN A 69 -25.42 9.32 -26.20
N HIS A 70 -24.97 8.16 -26.62
CA HIS A 70 -25.47 7.52 -27.85
C HIS A 70 -26.67 6.61 -27.57
N CYS A 71 -26.59 5.80 -26.51
CA CYS A 71 -27.64 4.80 -26.21
C CYS A 71 -28.43 5.10 -24.94
N ASN A 72 -28.09 6.16 -24.20
CA ASN A 72 -28.71 6.58 -22.93
C ASN A 72 -28.58 5.52 -21.80
N GLN A 73 -27.71 4.53 -21.96
CA GLN A 73 -27.49 3.53 -20.93
C GLN A 73 -26.37 3.98 -19.99
N MET A 74 -26.46 3.54 -18.74
CA MET A 74 -25.39 3.75 -17.75
C MET A 74 -24.28 2.75 -18.01
N VAL A 75 -23.06 3.24 -18.06
CA VAL A 75 -21.85 2.43 -18.23
C VAL A 75 -21.07 2.46 -16.94
N ASN A 76 -20.76 1.28 -16.40
CA ASN A 76 -19.91 1.14 -15.22
C ASN A 76 -18.45 1.27 -15.62
N ILE A 77 -17.72 2.10 -14.88
CA ILE A 77 -16.27 2.22 -15.00
C ILE A 77 -15.63 1.56 -13.79
N ASN A 78 -14.74 0.63 -14.04
CA ASN A 78 -13.92 0.00 -13.02
C ASN A 78 -12.57 -0.31 -13.65
N HIS A 79 -11.61 0.56 -13.42
CA HIS A 79 -10.33 0.51 -14.11
C HIS A 79 -9.19 0.84 -13.15
N GLU A 80 -8.18 -0.03 -13.13
CA GLU A 80 -6.95 0.18 -12.37
C GLU A 80 -6.06 1.16 -13.10
N THR A 81 -5.69 2.25 -12.44
CA THR A 81 -4.90 3.33 -13.05
C THR A 81 -3.44 3.30 -12.60
N ILE A 82 -3.18 2.84 -11.37
CA ILE A 82 -1.83 2.79 -10.82
C ILE A 82 -1.64 1.45 -10.12
N LYS A 83 -0.51 0.82 -10.42
CA LYS A 83 -0.01 -0.35 -9.71
C LYS A 83 1.50 -0.20 -9.58
N SER A 84 1.96 0.19 -8.42
CA SER A 84 3.36 0.49 -8.17
C SER A 84 3.87 -0.29 -6.98
N ALA A 85 5.01 -0.95 -7.13
CA ALA A 85 5.71 -1.64 -6.05
C ALA A 85 7.02 -0.90 -5.80
N ILE A 86 7.15 -0.28 -4.63
CA ILE A 86 8.29 0.55 -4.28
C ILE A 86 9.13 -0.19 -3.25
N PRO A 87 10.41 -0.51 -3.56
CA PRO A 87 11.27 -1.20 -2.61
C PRO A 87 11.61 -0.29 -1.43
N VAL A 88 11.49 -0.83 -0.22
CA VAL A 88 11.83 -0.12 1.02
C VAL A 88 12.80 -0.91 1.89
N GLY A 89 13.06 -2.16 1.57
CA GLY A 89 14.01 -3.00 2.29
C GLY A 89 14.68 -4.02 1.37
N PRO A 90 15.92 -4.43 1.71
CA PRO A 90 16.69 -5.35 0.89
C PRO A 90 16.25 -6.80 1.05
N ALA A 91 16.79 -7.66 0.21
CA ALA A 91 16.73 -9.10 0.42
C ALA A 91 17.36 -9.45 1.76
N MET A 92 16.75 -10.37 2.49
CA MET A 92 17.20 -10.72 3.84
C MET A 92 16.70 -12.10 4.26
N VAL A 93 17.26 -12.59 5.35
CA VAL A 93 16.79 -13.79 6.03
C VAL A 93 16.32 -13.35 7.42
N LEU A 94 15.05 -13.60 7.72
CA LEU A 94 14.50 -13.39 9.06
C LEU A 94 14.66 -14.68 9.86
N GLN A 95 15.25 -14.55 11.04
CA GLN A 95 15.32 -15.66 11.97
C GLN A 95 13.95 -15.88 12.64
N PRO A 96 13.66 -17.06 13.20
CA PRO A 96 12.40 -17.29 13.89
C PRO A 96 12.14 -16.20 14.94
N ASN A 97 10.93 -15.64 14.92
CA ASN A 97 10.46 -14.60 15.85
C ASN A 97 11.26 -13.30 15.81
N GLU A 98 11.98 -13.06 14.72
CA GLU A 98 12.71 -11.82 14.51
C GLU A 98 11.79 -10.72 14.00
N THR A 99 12.00 -9.50 14.50
CA THR A 99 11.30 -8.30 14.05
C THR A 99 12.28 -7.38 13.34
N LYS A 100 11.93 -6.93 12.15
CA LYS A 100 12.68 -5.90 11.44
C LYS A 100 11.75 -4.77 11.04
N VAL A 101 12.29 -3.54 11.11
CA VAL A 101 11.54 -2.32 10.80
C VAL A 101 12.28 -1.58 9.68
N PHE A 102 11.53 -1.15 8.68
CA PHE A 102 12.04 -0.40 7.54
C PHE A 102 11.33 0.92 7.46
N GLU A 103 12.06 2.02 7.55
CA GLU A 103 11.54 3.36 7.40
C GLU A 103 12.04 3.95 6.08
N ALA A 104 11.14 4.58 5.35
CA ALA A 104 11.49 5.19 4.08
C ALA A 104 10.56 6.35 3.77
N THR A 105 11.05 7.27 2.95
CA THR A 105 10.22 8.28 2.32
C THR A 105 10.05 7.89 0.87
N ILE A 106 8.80 7.68 0.46
CA ILE A 106 8.46 7.34 -0.92
C ILE A 106 7.71 8.50 -1.54
N ASN A 107 7.74 8.62 -2.84
CA ASN A 107 6.93 9.60 -3.55
C ASN A 107 5.71 8.91 -4.12
N LEU A 108 4.53 9.49 -3.88
CA LEU A 108 3.32 8.98 -4.50
C LEU A 108 3.46 9.09 -6.02
N PRO A 109 3.01 8.07 -6.77
CA PRO A 109 2.93 8.18 -8.22
C PRO A 109 2.04 9.35 -8.64
N MET A 110 2.29 9.90 -9.81
CA MET A 110 1.39 10.87 -10.40
C MET A 110 0.08 10.19 -10.79
N GLY A 111 -1.03 10.86 -10.55
CA GLY A 111 -2.35 10.30 -10.83
C GLY A 111 -3.44 11.31 -10.51
N GLN A 112 -4.67 10.83 -10.49
CA GLN A 112 -5.84 11.67 -10.24
C GLN A 112 -6.18 11.70 -8.75
N PRO A 113 -6.74 12.80 -8.24
CA PRO A 113 -7.18 12.88 -6.85
C PRO A 113 -8.32 11.89 -6.56
N THR A 114 -8.58 11.67 -5.28
CA THR A 114 -9.58 10.69 -4.82
C THR A 114 -10.98 10.94 -5.40
N TYR A 115 -11.33 12.19 -5.61
CA TYR A 115 -12.63 12.55 -6.19
C TYR A 115 -12.45 13.46 -7.40
N ASN A 116 -13.14 13.13 -8.48
CA ASN A 116 -13.13 13.93 -9.71
C ASN A 116 -14.49 13.77 -10.42
N GLY A 117 -15.46 14.61 -10.06
CA GLY A 117 -16.77 14.61 -10.68
C GLY A 117 -17.55 13.32 -10.49
N GLN A 118 -17.99 12.71 -11.59
CA GLN A 118 -18.75 11.46 -11.58
C GLN A 118 -17.87 10.22 -11.41
N ILE A 119 -16.57 10.36 -11.59
CA ILE A 119 -15.62 9.27 -11.50
C ILE A 119 -14.90 9.39 -10.16
N GLN A 120 -14.97 8.36 -9.35
CA GLN A 120 -14.25 8.28 -8.10
C GLN A 120 -12.91 7.60 -8.33
N HIS A 121 -11.84 8.22 -7.87
CA HIS A 121 -10.51 7.64 -7.85
C HIS A 121 -10.19 7.19 -6.43
N THR A 122 -9.85 5.91 -6.27
CA THR A 122 -9.47 5.36 -4.98
C THR A 122 -7.98 5.08 -4.97
N TRP A 123 -7.34 5.39 -3.85
CA TRP A 123 -5.93 5.10 -3.62
C TRP A 123 -5.80 4.18 -2.42
N GLN A 124 -4.93 3.18 -2.55
CA GLN A 124 -4.68 2.22 -1.49
C GLN A 124 -3.19 1.98 -1.34
N ILE A 125 -2.79 1.65 -0.11
CA ILE A 125 -1.40 1.36 0.24
C ILE A 125 -1.34 0.07 1.06
N ARG A 126 -0.30 -0.71 0.85
CA ARG A 126 0.03 -1.83 1.73
C ARG A 126 1.54 -2.02 1.83
N GLY A 127 2.00 -2.59 2.96
CA GLY A 127 3.34 -3.14 3.07
C GLY A 127 3.32 -4.61 2.69
N ARG A 128 4.38 -5.08 2.03
CA ARG A 128 4.47 -6.46 1.56
C ARG A 128 5.89 -6.98 1.73
N LEU A 129 5.98 -8.21 2.22
CA LEU A 129 7.23 -8.97 2.26
C LEU A 129 7.21 -9.96 1.10
N GLU A 130 8.17 -9.83 0.20
CA GLU A 130 8.31 -10.79 -0.89
C GLU A 130 9.11 -11.98 -0.38
N ALA A 131 8.44 -13.10 -0.20
CA ALA A 131 9.03 -14.31 0.36
C ALA A 131 8.79 -15.49 -0.59
N PHE A 132 9.65 -16.49 -0.45
CA PHE A 132 9.54 -17.68 -1.29
C PHE A 132 8.23 -18.42 -0.99
N GLY A 133 7.43 -18.62 -2.02
CA GLY A 133 6.18 -19.37 -1.97
C GLY A 133 4.95 -18.59 -1.51
N ASN A 134 5.14 -17.46 -0.87
CA ASN A 134 4.01 -16.70 -0.31
C ASN A 134 4.46 -15.30 0.09
N ASP A 135 3.67 -14.30 -0.26
CA ASP A 135 3.99 -12.90 0.03
C ASP A 135 3.06 -12.37 1.12
N PRO A 136 3.47 -12.43 2.42
CA PRO A 136 2.68 -11.81 3.47
C PRO A 136 2.57 -10.31 3.27
N ASP A 137 1.42 -9.75 3.57
CA ASP A 137 1.19 -8.30 3.45
C ASP A 137 0.36 -7.76 4.61
N SER A 138 0.29 -6.43 4.70
CA SER A 138 -0.44 -5.73 5.74
C SER A 138 -1.94 -5.59 5.44
N GLY A 139 -2.39 -6.02 4.26
CA GLY A 139 -3.68 -5.64 3.74
C GLY A 139 -3.67 -4.22 3.19
N PHE A 140 -4.56 -3.93 2.26
CA PHE A 140 -4.69 -2.60 1.69
C PHE A 140 -5.45 -1.67 2.60
N GLN A 141 -4.97 -0.42 2.68
CA GLN A 141 -5.62 0.67 3.40
C GLN A 141 -5.84 1.84 2.45
N ASN A 142 -6.92 2.56 2.64
CA ASN A 142 -7.24 3.70 1.80
C ASN A 142 -6.34 4.90 2.11
N LEU A 143 -5.86 5.56 1.07
CA LEU A 143 -5.17 6.84 1.16
C LEU A 143 -6.11 7.93 0.69
N GLU A 144 -6.04 9.08 1.35
CA GLU A 144 -6.71 10.28 0.89
C GLU A 144 -5.74 11.08 0.02
N VAL A 145 -6.06 11.22 -1.27
CA VAL A 145 -5.26 11.96 -2.24
C VAL A 145 -6.15 13.04 -2.85
N ARG A 146 -5.73 14.27 -2.75
CA ARG A 146 -6.51 15.44 -3.20
C ARG A 146 -5.90 16.15 -4.39
#